data_9b3200d08dd9a521d9cd27ad63da93cd
#
_entry.id   9b3200d08dd9a521d9cd27ad63da93cd
#
_cell.length_a   1.000
_cell.length_b   1.000
_cell.length_c   1.000
_cell.angle_alpha   90.00
_cell.angle_beta   90.00
_cell.angle_gamma   90.00
#
_symmetry.space_group_name_H-M   'P 1'
#
loop_
_entity.id
_entity.type
_entity.pdbx_description
1 polymer ?
#
loop_
_entity_poly.entity_id
_entity_poly.type
_entity_poly.pdbx_seq_one_letter_code
_entity_poly.pdbx_strand_id
1 'polypeptide(L)'
;YVALFYLVVKNNETMAQIGLIVLGAAFCLILDGGVIELLVKPLAERLRPINDPSLKQLLDIVPGTYENSFSFFSAHAANTFSIAIFFSLLIKNRLFTSFILLWSFVNCYTRLYLGVHFPSDVLVGLLYGGCIGAAVYILYNKVCKKLLFKKSFFSTQYTATGYAISDIEMVLIVMCLIILYTIFRGILCFV
;
A
#
# COMPACT_ATOMS: atom_id res chain seq x y z
N TYR A 1 -7.59 4.36 -0.86
CA TYR A 1 -8.03 3.90 0.48
C TYR A 1 -9.56 3.89 0.61
N VAL A 2 -10.30 4.89 0.09
CA VAL A 2 -11.78 4.94 0.15
C VAL A 2 -12.41 3.68 -0.44
N ALA A 3 -11.91 3.19 -1.58
CA ALA A 3 -12.41 1.96 -2.21
C ALA A 3 -12.18 0.72 -1.34
N LEU A 4 -11.03 0.62 -0.65
CA LEU A 4 -10.76 -0.46 0.30
C LEU A 4 -11.71 -0.39 1.51
N PHE A 5 -11.94 0.82 2.04
CA PHE A 5 -12.87 1.03 3.14
C PHE A 5 -14.30 0.63 2.75
N TYR A 6 -14.76 1.00 1.54
CA TYR A 6 -16.05 0.58 1.00
C TYR A 6 -16.18 -0.96 0.96
N LEU A 7 -15.17 -1.66 0.41
CA LEU A 7 -15.16 -3.15 0.41
C LEU A 7 -15.29 -3.74 1.82
N VAL A 8 -14.57 -3.16 2.78
CA VAL A 8 -14.61 -3.62 4.18
C VAL A 8 -16.00 -3.43 4.77
N VAL A 9 -16.58 -2.24 4.66
CA VAL A 9 -17.88 -1.92 5.25
C VAL A 9 -18.99 -2.77 4.63
N LYS A 10 -18.97 -2.95 3.31
CA LYS A 10 -20.03 -3.67 2.61
C LYS A 10 -19.99 -5.19 2.81
N ASN A 11 -18.80 -5.77 3.01
CA ASN A 11 -18.63 -7.22 3.03
C ASN A 11 -18.38 -7.79 4.45
N ASN A 12 -18.51 -6.99 5.50
CA ASN A 12 -18.39 -7.47 6.87
C ASN A 12 -19.66 -7.16 7.66
N GLU A 13 -20.21 -8.18 8.33
CA GLU A 13 -21.52 -8.12 9.00
C GLU A 13 -21.49 -7.35 10.33
N THR A 14 -20.33 -7.30 11.00
CA THR A 14 -20.26 -6.73 12.36
C THR A 14 -19.32 -5.53 12.41
N MET A 15 -19.70 -4.51 13.18
CA MET A 15 -18.86 -3.33 13.43
C MET A 15 -17.52 -3.70 14.07
N ALA A 16 -17.49 -4.80 14.86
CA ALA A 16 -16.26 -5.30 15.45
C ALA A 16 -15.26 -5.80 14.38
N GLN A 17 -15.72 -6.52 13.36
CA GLN A 17 -14.86 -6.94 12.22
C GLN A 17 -14.35 -5.75 11.45
N ILE A 18 -15.24 -4.81 11.10
CA ILE A 18 -14.87 -3.58 10.39
C ILE A 18 -13.83 -2.82 11.20
N GLY A 19 -14.07 -2.60 12.49
CA GLY A 19 -13.15 -1.92 13.38
C GLY A 19 -11.77 -2.58 13.45
N LEU A 20 -11.71 -3.92 13.58
CA LEU A 20 -10.45 -4.67 13.61
C LEU A 20 -9.67 -4.59 12.29
N ILE A 21 -10.36 -4.58 11.15
CA ILE A 21 -9.71 -4.42 9.83
C ILE A 21 -9.14 -3.01 9.68
N VAL A 22 -9.93 -1.99 10.04
CA VAL A 22 -9.49 -0.58 9.99
C VAL A 22 -8.31 -0.35 10.95
N LEU A 23 -8.38 -0.88 12.18
CA LEU A 23 -7.27 -0.82 13.12
C LEU A 23 -6.03 -1.55 12.60
N GLY A 24 -6.19 -2.72 11.96
CA GLY A 24 -5.08 -3.44 11.32
C GLY A 24 -4.42 -2.61 10.21
N ALA A 25 -5.22 -2.01 9.32
CA ALA A 25 -4.69 -1.13 8.28
C ALA A 25 -3.99 0.11 8.86
N ALA A 26 -4.57 0.75 9.87
CA ALA A 26 -3.95 1.88 10.57
C ALA A 26 -2.65 1.45 11.26
N PHE A 27 -2.60 0.25 11.84
CA PHE A 27 -1.41 -0.28 12.50
C PHE A 27 -0.28 -0.55 11.50
N CYS A 28 -0.57 -1.03 10.28
CA CYS A 28 0.41 -1.09 9.19
C CYS A 28 1.03 0.30 8.95
N LEU A 29 0.21 1.32 8.72
CA LEU A 29 0.68 2.67 8.41
C LEU A 29 1.48 3.32 9.55
N ILE A 30 1.08 3.09 10.80
CA ILE A 30 1.78 3.60 11.99
C ILE A 30 3.14 2.92 12.13
N LEU A 31 3.22 1.61 11.97
CA LEU A 31 4.50 0.89 12.06
C LEU A 31 5.44 1.28 10.92
N ASP A 32 4.91 1.36 9.69
CA ASP A 32 5.73 1.72 8.52
C ASP A 32 6.17 3.18 8.59
N GLY A 33 5.24 4.12 8.76
CA GLY A 33 5.54 5.54 8.81
C GLY A 33 6.32 5.93 10.08
N GLY A 34 5.81 5.52 11.26
CA GLY A 34 6.39 5.90 12.54
C GLY A 34 7.79 5.36 12.76
N VAL A 35 8.01 4.05 12.56
CA VAL A 35 9.33 3.44 12.75
C VAL A 35 10.34 3.99 11.75
N ILE A 36 9.95 4.12 10.48
CA ILE A 36 10.87 4.59 9.43
C ILE A 36 11.26 6.05 9.64
N GLU A 37 10.27 6.93 9.84
CA GLU A 37 10.53 8.37 9.95
C GLU A 37 11.22 8.76 11.27
N LEU A 38 10.83 8.14 12.39
CA LEU A 38 11.29 8.53 13.72
C LEU A 38 12.58 7.83 14.15
N LEU A 39 12.84 6.61 13.66
CA LEU A 39 13.98 5.81 14.10
C LEU A 39 14.99 5.56 12.96
N VAL A 40 14.53 5.00 11.83
CA VAL A 40 15.46 4.50 10.80
C VAL A 40 16.12 5.64 10.04
N LYS A 41 15.36 6.63 9.59
CA LYS A 41 15.89 7.75 8.81
C LYS A 41 16.91 8.59 9.58
N PRO A 42 16.65 8.98 10.86
CA PRO A 42 17.65 9.71 11.65
C PRO A 42 18.92 8.92 11.94
N LEU A 43 18.82 7.57 12.03
CA LEU A 43 20.00 6.71 12.27
C LEU A 43 20.82 6.48 11.00
N ALA A 44 20.19 6.40 9.85
CA ALA A 44 20.84 6.12 8.58
C ALA A 44 21.47 7.37 7.95
N GLU A 45 20.89 8.55 8.17
CA GLU A 45 21.30 9.88 7.65
C GLU A 45 21.64 9.89 6.16
N ARG A 46 21.09 8.95 5.38
CA ARG A 46 21.39 8.81 3.95
C ARG A 46 20.72 9.94 3.17
N LEU A 47 21.53 10.71 2.44
CA LEU A 47 21.02 11.74 1.53
C LEU A 47 20.18 11.11 0.41
N ARG A 48 19.19 11.85 -0.08
CA ARG A 48 18.43 11.46 -1.26
C ARG A 48 19.23 11.68 -2.53
N PRO A 49 18.98 10.93 -3.62
CA PRO A 49 19.64 11.15 -4.91
C PRO A 49 19.58 12.61 -5.36
N ILE A 50 18.42 13.27 -5.23
CA ILE A 50 18.24 14.70 -5.59
C ILE A 50 19.03 15.68 -4.73
N ASN A 51 19.46 15.27 -3.52
CA ASN A 51 20.19 16.10 -2.57
C ASN A 51 21.68 15.71 -2.48
N ASP A 52 22.08 14.62 -3.17
CA ASP A 52 23.48 14.17 -3.20
C ASP A 52 24.29 15.06 -4.17
N PRO A 53 25.32 15.78 -3.68
CA PRO A 53 26.13 16.68 -4.53
C PRO A 53 26.79 15.96 -5.72
N SER A 54 27.12 14.67 -5.56
CA SER A 54 27.77 13.87 -6.61
C SER A 54 26.82 13.46 -7.73
N LEU A 55 25.52 13.33 -7.44
CA LEU A 55 24.50 12.87 -8.37
C LEU A 55 23.65 14.00 -8.95
N LYS A 56 23.54 15.12 -8.24
CA LYS A 56 22.66 16.25 -8.61
C LYS A 56 22.90 16.78 -10.02
N GLN A 57 24.14 16.72 -10.51
CA GLN A 57 24.50 17.17 -11.85
C GLN A 57 24.22 16.11 -12.94
N LEU A 58 24.00 14.87 -12.55
CA LEU A 58 23.75 13.73 -13.45
C LEU A 58 22.25 13.38 -13.57
N LEU A 59 21.42 13.91 -12.70
CA LEU A 59 20.01 13.61 -12.63
C LEU A 59 19.18 14.74 -13.25
N ASP A 60 18.30 14.39 -14.19
CA ASP A 60 17.22 15.28 -14.64
C ASP A 60 16.14 15.34 -13.54
N ILE A 61 16.22 16.37 -12.72
CA ILE A 61 15.29 16.53 -11.59
C ILE A 61 13.98 17.12 -12.12
N VAL A 62 12.87 16.43 -11.80
CA VAL A 62 11.54 16.94 -12.14
C VAL A 62 11.29 18.25 -11.38
N PRO A 63 10.96 19.37 -12.11
CA PRO A 63 10.73 20.65 -11.47
C PRO A 63 9.66 20.58 -10.36
N GLY A 64 9.93 21.22 -9.21
CA GLY A 64 9.02 21.20 -8.07
C GLY A 64 9.15 20.00 -7.13
N THR A 65 10.09 19.06 -7.39
CA THR A 65 10.37 17.98 -6.45
C THR A 65 11.33 18.45 -5.36
N TYR A 66 10.80 18.58 -4.13
CA TYR A 66 11.58 18.96 -2.95
C TYR A 66 11.29 17.97 -1.81
N GLU A 67 12.34 17.40 -1.24
CA GLU A 67 12.24 16.49 -0.11
C GLU A 67 13.45 16.69 0.82
N ASN A 68 13.20 17.16 2.03
CA ASN A 68 14.24 17.51 3.00
C ASN A 68 14.60 16.38 3.97
N SER A 69 13.78 15.31 4.04
CA SER A 69 14.03 14.17 4.91
C SER A 69 15.05 13.21 4.31
N PHE A 70 15.65 12.33 5.13
CA PHE A 70 16.59 11.30 4.69
C PHE A 70 15.95 10.25 3.77
N SER A 71 16.78 9.56 2.98
CA SER A 71 16.35 8.62 1.95
C SER A 71 16.00 7.23 2.49
N PHE A 72 16.86 6.68 3.36
CA PHE A 72 16.81 5.26 3.73
C PHE A 72 15.84 4.99 4.88
N PHE A 73 14.98 4.01 4.73
CA PHE A 73 14.46 3.41 3.53
C PHE A 73 13.09 4.00 3.19
N SER A 74 12.52 3.64 2.02
CA SER A 74 11.30 4.29 1.51
C SER A 74 10.06 3.94 2.32
N ALA A 75 9.54 4.91 3.09
CA ALA A 75 8.27 4.78 3.81
C ALA A 75 7.07 4.64 2.86
N HIS A 76 7.11 5.25 1.67
CA HIS A 76 6.07 5.08 0.65
C HIS A 76 6.02 3.64 0.13
N ALA A 77 7.18 3.02 -0.14
CA ALA A 77 7.24 1.62 -0.56
C ALA A 77 6.71 0.70 0.55
N ALA A 78 7.14 0.90 1.79
CA ALA A 78 6.67 0.13 2.93
C ALA A 78 5.15 0.25 3.11
N ASN A 79 4.62 1.47 3.20
CA ASN A 79 3.19 1.73 3.41
C ASN A 79 2.30 1.14 2.31
N THR A 80 2.66 1.32 1.04
CA THR A 80 1.83 0.81 -0.06
C THR A 80 1.87 -0.71 -0.14
N PHE A 81 3.02 -1.31 0.12
CA PHE A 81 3.18 -2.76 0.04
C PHE A 81 2.61 -3.48 1.25
N SER A 82 2.73 -2.94 2.48
CA SER A 82 2.11 -3.52 3.67
C SER A 82 0.58 -3.56 3.55
N ILE A 83 -0.03 -2.48 3.09
CA ILE A 83 -1.46 -2.42 2.80
C ILE A 83 -1.84 -3.42 1.69
N ALA A 84 -1.05 -3.50 0.62
CA ALA A 84 -1.30 -4.45 -0.47
C ALA A 84 -1.27 -5.91 0.02
N ILE A 85 -0.28 -6.30 0.83
CA ILE A 85 -0.18 -7.64 1.41
C ILE A 85 -1.31 -7.91 2.41
N PHE A 86 -1.58 -6.97 3.33
CA PHE A 86 -2.65 -7.11 4.31
C PHE A 86 -4.01 -7.38 3.65
N PHE A 87 -4.41 -6.54 2.68
CA PHE A 87 -5.69 -6.70 1.98
C PHE A 87 -5.72 -7.90 1.03
N SER A 88 -4.60 -8.26 0.41
CA SER A 88 -4.50 -9.48 -0.41
C SER A 88 -4.77 -10.74 0.41
N LEU A 89 -4.19 -10.83 1.60
CA LEU A 89 -4.41 -11.95 2.53
C LEU A 89 -5.82 -11.93 3.13
N LEU A 90 -6.40 -10.74 3.31
CA LEU A 90 -7.75 -10.56 3.84
C LEU A 90 -8.82 -10.97 2.83
N ILE A 91 -8.74 -10.48 1.59
CA ILE A 91 -9.78 -10.64 0.56
C ILE A 91 -9.65 -11.97 -0.17
N LYS A 92 -8.43 -12.45 -0.41
CA LYS A 92 -8.13 -13.74 -1.08
C LYS A 92 -8.76 -13.87 -2.47
N ASN A 93 -8.68 -12.80 -3.25
CA ASN A 93 -9.04 -12.80 -4.66
C ASN A 93 -7.79 -12.56 -5.52
N ARG A 94 -7.53 -13.39 -6.53
CA ARG A 94 -6.30 -13.31 -7.35
C ARG A 94 -6.23 -12.03 -8.17
N LEU A 95 -7.35 -11.63 -8.78
CA LEU A 95 -7.41 -10.44 -9.61
C LEU A 95 -7.16 -9.18 -8.76
N PHE A 96 -7.83 -9.08 -7.60
CA PHE A 96 -7.61 -8.00 -6.65
C PHE A 96 -6.15 -7.95 -6.17
N THR A 97 -5.58 -9.11 -5.80
CA THR A 97 -4.18 -9.21 -5.35
C THR A 97 -3.21 -8.71 -6.41
N SER A 98 -3.37 -9.16 -7.66
CA SER A 98 -2.51 -8.72 -8.76
C SER A 98 -2.62 -7.20 -8.97
N PHE A 99 -3.82 -6.66 -8.92
CA PHE A 99 -4.07 -5.23 -9.11
C PHE A 99 -3.45 -4.38 -8.00
N ILE A 100 -3.67 -4.74 -6.73
CA ILE A 100 -3.17 -3.93 -5.61
C ILE A 100 -1.64 -4.02 -5.46
N LEU A 101 -1.04 -5.16 -5.82
CA LEU A 101 0.42 -5.29 -5.90
C LEU A 101 0.99 -4.44 -7.04
N LEU A 102 0.38 -4.49 -8.23
CA LEU A 102 0.78 -3.65 -9.35
C LEU A 102 0.70 -2.16 -8.99
N TRP A 103 -0.40 -1.75 -8.34
CA TRP A 103 -0.53 -0.38 -7.84
C TRP A 103 0.60 0.01 -6.88
N SER A 104 0.99 -0.88 -5.96
CA SER A 104 2.12 -0.65 -5.06
C SER A 104 3.44 -0.51 -5.81
N PHE A 105 3.71 -1.37 -6.80
CA PHE A 105 4.92 -1.27 -7.63
C PHE A 105 4.97 0.00 -8.47
N VAL A 106 3.85 0.45 -9.03
CA VAL A 106 3.78 1.73 -9.73
C VAL A 106 4.11 2.89 -8.78
N ASN A 107 3.60 2.88 -7.55
CA ASN A 107 3.97 3.87 -6.53
C ASN A 107 5.48 3.82 -6.21
N CYS A 108 6.07 2.64 -6.09
CA CYS A 108 7.51 2.49 -5.90
C CYS A 108 8.31 3.07 -7.07
N TYR A 109 7.89 2.78 -8.30
CA TYR A 109 8.51 3.33 -9.51
C TYR A 109 8.48 4.86 -9.53
N THR A 110 7.37 5.48 -9.11
CA THR A 110 7.31 6.95 -9.06
C THR A 110 8.36 7.54 -8.11
N ARG A 111 8.75 6.84 -7.04
CA ARG A 111 9.81 7.32 -6.12
C ARG A 111 11.18 7.28 -6.75
N LEU A 112 11.44 6.26 -7.59
CA LEU A 112 12.68 6.16 -8.37
C LEU A 112 12.71 7.22 -9.48
N TYR A 113 11.61 7.36 -10.22
CA TYR A 113 11.48 8.34 -11.30
C TYR A 113 11.69 9.78 -10.82
N LEU A 114 11.15 10.15 -9.65
CA LEU A 114 11.35 11.46 -9.04
C LEU A 114 12.76 11.65 -8.43
N GLY A 115 13.63 10.65 -8.45
CA GLY A 115 14.97 10.71 -7.86
C GLY A 115 15.00 10.90 -6.34
N VAL A 116 13.89 10.63 -5.65
CA VAL A 116 13.79 10.83 -4.19
C VAL A 116 14.28 9.63 -3.37
N HIS A 117 14.42 8.45 -4.00
CA HIS A 117 14.92 7.23 -3.35
C HIS A 117 15.84 6.44 -4.27
N PHE A 118 16.83 5.77 -3.69
CA PHE A 118 17.63 4.75 -4.38
C PHE A 118 16.82 3.46 -4.56
N PRO A 119 17.14 2.62 -5.57
CA PRO A 119 16.53 1.29 -5.72
C PRO A 119 16.63 0.43 -4.45
N SER A 120 17.76 0.50 -3.73
CA SER A 120 17.96 -0.20 -2.46
C SER A 120 16.99 0.23 -1.36
N ASP A 121 16.64 1.55 -1.31
CA ASP A 121 15.69 2.07 -0.32
C ASP A 121 14.28 1.53 -0.57
N VAL A 122 13.92 1.40 -1.84
CA VAL A 122 12.63 0.84 -2.27
C VAL A 122 12.56 -0.65 -1.98
N LEU A 123 13.62 -1.41 -2.31
CA LEU A 123 13.67 -2.85 -2.05
C LEU A 123 13.56 -3.18 -0.56
N VAL A 124 14.31 -2.47 0.29
CA VAL A 124 14.23 -2.65 1.75
C VAL A 124 12.84 -2.25 2.26
N GLY A 125 12.27 -1.15 1.73
CA GLY A 125 10.90 -0.73 2.05
C GLY A 125 9.85 -1.78 1.70
N LEU A 126 9.95 -2.42 0.51
CA LEU A 126 9.07 -3.52 0.10
C LEU A 126 9.20 -4.72 1.04
N LEU A 127 10.43 -5.15 1.36
CA LEU A 127 10.64 -6.29 2.27
C LEU A 127 10.06 -6.01 3.66
N TYR A 128 10.36 -4.85 4.22
CA TYR A 128 9.84 -4.42 5.53
C TYR A 128 8.31 -4.35 5.52
N GLY A 129 7.72 -3.63 4.56
CA GLY A 129 6.26 -3.50 4.44
C GLY A 129 5.56 -4.84 4.23
N GLY A 130 6.16 -5.75 3.42
CA GLY A 130 5.67 -7.12 3.24
C GLY A 130 5.60 -7.91 4.56
N CYS A 131 6.66 -7.83 5.37
CA CYS A 131 6.69 -8.46 6.70
C CYS A 131 5.64 -7.86 7.64
N ILE A 132 5.51 -6.52 7.68
CA ILE A 132 4.52 -5.84 8.52
C ILE A 132 3.09 -6.22 8.09
N GLY A 133 2.75 -6.13 6.80
CA GLY A 133 1.42 -6.47 6.30
C GLY A 133 1.03 -7.93 6.61
N ALA A 134 1.96 -8.87 6.44
CA ALA A 134 1.74 -10.27 6.78
C ALA A 134 1.58 -10.49 8.30
N ALA A 135 2.44 -9.86 9.12
CA ALA A 135 2.38 -9.96 10.58
C ALA A 135 1.07 -9.41 11.14
N VAL A 136 0.65 -8.24 10.65
CA VAL A 136 -0.62 -7.61 11.06
C VAL A 136 -1.82 -8.48 10.64
N TYR A 137 -1.79 -9.07 9.44
CA TYR A 137 -2.85 -10.02 9.03
C TYR A 137 -2.89 -11.25 9.95
N ILE A 138 -1.74 -11.83 10.31
CA ILE A 138 -1.67 -12.98 11.22
C ILE A 138 -2.27 -12.60 12.59
N LEU A 139 -1.92 -11.43 13.12
CA LEU A 139 -2.47 -10.90 14.35
C LEU A 139 -3.99 -10.72 14.27
N TYR A 140 -4.46 -10.03 13.22
CA TYR A 140 -5.88 -9.85 12.92
C TYR A 140 -6.62 -11.21 12.91
N ASN A 141 -6.09 -12.19 12.18
CA ASN A 141 -6.72 -13.50 12.06
C ASN A 141 -6.78 -14.27 13.38
N LYS A 142 -5.75 -14.15 14.23
CA LYS A 142 -5.74 -14.72 15.59
C LYS A 142 -6.81 -14.07 16.47
N VAL A 143 -6.92 -12.75 16.44
CA VAL A 143 -7.91 -11.98 17.22
C VAL A 143 -9.33 -12.32 16.74
N CYS A 144 -9.56 -12.31 15.41
CA CYS A 144 -10.86 -12.67 14.84
C CYS A 144 -11.30 -14.09 15.19
N LYS A 145 -10.40 -15.07 15.14
CA LYS A 145 -10.73 -16.47 15.51
C LYS A 145 -11.11 -16.59 16.98
N LYS A 146 -10.54 -15.77 17.85
CA LYS A 146 -10.82 -15.79 19.30
C LYS A 146 -12.11 -15.07 19.68
N LEU A 147 -12.41 -13.96 19.00
CA LEU A 147 -13.51 -13.06 19.36
C LEU A 147 -14.77 -13.23 18.50
N LEU A 148 -14.62 -13.74 17.28
CA LEU A 148 -15.69 -13.74 16.29
C LEU A 148 -15.79 -15.13 15.65
N PHE A 149 -17.03 -15.63 15.49
CA PHE A 149 -17.30 -16.84 14.72
C PHE A 149 -17.07 -16.56 13.22
N LYS A 150 -16.02 -17.15 12.65
CA LYS A 150 -15.73 -17.00 11.22
C LYS A 150 -16.57 -17.98 10.42
N LYS A 151 -17.53 -17.48 9.62
CA LYS A 151 -18.25 -18.28 8.64
C LYS A 151 -17.31 -18.66 7.49
N SER A 152 -17.37 -19.92 7.05
CA SER A 152 -16.72 -20.37 5.82
C SER A 152 -17.73 -20.26 4.67
N PHE A 153 -17.34 -19.57 3.60
CA PHE A 153 -18.19 -19.39 2.43
C PHE A 153 -17.77 -20.37 1.35
N PHE A 154 -18.70 -21.23 0.94
CA PHE A 154 -18.57 -22.15 -0.19
C PHE A 154 -19.53 -21.72 -1.31
N SER A 155 -19.15 -20.72 -2.08
CA SER A 155 -19.95 -20.23 -3.19
C SER A 155 -19.05 -19.64 -4.27
N THR A 156 -19.46 -19.77 -5.53
CA THR A 156 -18.77 -19.13 -6.67
C THR A 156 -18.92 -17.61 -6.68
N GLN A 157 -19.85 -17.04 -5.90
CA GLN A 157 -20.10 -15.60 -5.82
C GLN A 157 -19.29 -14.88 -4.73
N TYR A 158 -18.67 -15.64 -3.81
CA TYR A 158 -17.90 -15.08 -2.69
C TYR A 158 -16.49 -15.66 -2.62
N THR A 159 -15.56 -14.86 -2.16
CA THR A 159 -14.22 -15.36 -1.82
C THR A 159 -14.28 -16.28 -0.59
N ALA A 160 -13.24 -17.06 -0.34
CA ALA A 160 -13.14 -17.92 0.85
C ALA A 160 -13.24 -17.15 2.18
N THR A 161 -13.11 -15.83 2.15
CA THR A 161 -13.19 -14.93 3.30
C THR A 161 -14.51 -14.15 3.38
N GLY A 162 -15.43 -14.37 2.42
CA GLY A 162 -16.77 -13.80 2.45
C GLY A 162 -16.94 -12.49 1.69
N TYR A 163 -15.96 -12.06 0.90
CA TYR A 163 -16.09 -10.89 0.04
C TYR A 163 -16.80 -11.24 -1.27
N ALA A 164 -17.85 -10.50 -1.64
CA ALA A 164 -18.58 -10.68 -2.89
C ALA A 164 -17.68 -10.33 -4.08
N ILE A 165 -17.64 -11.21 -5.08
CA ILE A 165 -16.81 -11.01 -6.28
C ILE A 165 -17.29 -9.80 -7.07
N SER A 166 -18.62 -9.57 -7.17
CA SER A 166 -19.21 -8.39 -7.81
C SER A 166 -18.75 -7.06 -7.19
N ASP A 167 -18.61 -7.01 -5.85
CA ASP A 167 -18.14 -5.80 -5.17
C ASP A 167 -16.64 -5.56 -5.42
N ILE A 168 -15.86 -6.64 -5.48
CA ILE A 168 -14.44 -6.57 -5.84
C ILE A 168 -14.29 -6.03 -7.26
N GLU A 169 -15.01 -6.60 -8.23
CA GLU A 169 -14.97 -6.18 -9.63
C GLU A 169 -15.39 -4.71 -9.78
N MET A 170 -16.47 -4.29 -9.12
CA MET A 170 -16.90 -2.91 -9.13
C MET A 170 -15.82 -1.95 -8.61
N VAL A 171 -15.17 -2.30 -7.49
CA VAL A 171 -14.07 -1.48 -6.95
C VAL A 171 -12.90 -1.43 -7.91
N LEU A 172 -12.52 -2.55 -8.53
CA LEU A 172 -11.44 -2.58 -9.52
C LEU A 172 -11.77 -1.71 -10.74
N ILE A 173 -13.00 -1.75 -11.24
CA ILE A 173 -13.45 -0.89 -12.36
C ILE A 173 -13.31 0.60 -11.96
N VAL A 174 -13.80 0.98 -10.78
CA VAL A 174 -13.68 2.37 -10.29
C VAL A 174 -12.23 2.80 -10.18
N MET A 175 -11.34 1.94 -9.65
CA MET A 175 -9.91 2.23 -9.55
C MET A 175 -9.26 2.36 -10.93
N CYS A 176 -9.61 1.51 -11.90
CA CYS A 176 -9.15 1.63 -13.28
C CYS A 176 -9.60 2.94 -13.93
N LEU A 177 -10.86 3.35 -13.72
CA LEU A 177 -11.38 4.61 -14.25
C LEU A 177 -10.65 5.82 -13.66
N ILE A 178 -10.33 5.80 -12.37
CA ILE A 178 -9.54 6.85 -11.72
C ILE A 178 -8.14 6.93 -12.33
N ILE A 179 -7.47 5.78 -12.52
CA ILE A 179 -6.14 5.73 -13.14
C ILE A 179 -6.22 6.27 -14.59
N LEU A 180 -7.19 5.83 -15.37
CA LEU A 180 -7.39 6.30 -16.73
C LEU A 180 -7.62 7.82 -16.79
N TYR A 181 -8.46 8.34 -15.89
CA TYR A 181 -8.69 9.78 -15.75
C TYR A 181 -7.40 10.56 -15.40
N THR A 182 -6.59 10.05 -14.47
CA THR A 182 -5.33 10.70 -14.10
C THR A 182 -4.32 10.71 -15.25
N ILE A 183 -4.22 9.62 -16.02
CA ILE A 183 -3.38 9.54 -17.20
C ILE A 183 -3.87 10.55 -18.26
N PHE A 184 -5.17 10.57 -18.56
CA PHE A 184 -5.76 11.51 -19.51
C PHE A 184 -5.49 12.97 -19.13
N ARG A 185 -5.68 13.32 -17.83
CA ARG A 185 -5.36 14.65 -17.32
C ARG A 185 -3.86 14.98 -17.47
N GLY A 186 -3.00 14.00 -17.21
CA GLY A 186 -1.55 14.16 -17.40
C GLY A 186 -1.20 14.50 -18.86
N ILE A 187 -1.76 13.76 -19.81
CA ILE A 187 -1.53 14.02 -21.25
C ILE A 187 -2.01 15.42 -21.63
N LEU A 188 -3.19 15.85 -21.19
CA LEU A 188 -3.73 17.19 -21.50
C LEU A 188 -2.91 18.33 -20.90
N CYS A 189 -2.18 18.10 -19.79
CA CYS A 189 -1.31 19.12 -19.22
C CYS A 189 0.05 19.25 -19.93
N PHE A 190 0.40 18.29 -20.79
CA PHE A 190 1.63 18.32 -21.59
C PHE A 190 1.39 18.79 -23.03
N VAL A 191 0.15 18.97 -23.45
CA VAL A 191 -0.27 19.58 -24.72
C VAL A 191 -0.67 21.05 -24.50
#